data_fc4b9048326fa245d50537c139feda49
#
_entry.id   fc4b9048326fa245d50537c139feda49
#
_cell.length_a   1.000
_cell.length_b   1.000
_cell.length_c   1.000
_cell.angle_alpha   90.00
_cell.angle_beta   90.00
_cell.angle_gamma   90.00
#
_symmetry.space_group_name_H-M   'P 1'
#
loop_
_entity.id
_entity.type
_entity.pdbx_description
1 polymer ?
#
loop_
_entity_poly.entity_id
_entity_poly.type
_entity_poly.pdbx_seq_one_letter_code
_entity_poly.pdbx_strand_id
1 'polypeptide(L)'
;MKRKKLIGLLLATVLGITSLAGCGNTNSTDTAGSETSGAEESTESTESTESTDAAGTEGADTEVAASGERIKLEVWDWWGDGQYKYVIEQLCQNFNESQDKYEVVHVNYPWGDVWTKALAATAAGNPPDIIIQDIRTVTHRGQANQATDLTDLIAKEGEGFTDQFYPQLMDAMIYDGKVYGLPYVTDTRILYYDKDAFAEAGLDPEAPPQTWDELVEYARKLDVQKEDGSYERLGFYPGTLEWNAWAFSADGKDYTDADGNVTVNTPEKVELFENIYTDFYEYYGKKELDSFSAEFGSGMTNPFVAGKVAMWVNTPTEFTKVRDFAPEKNYGVALMPALKEGGEHYSWGGGFSVEIPYGAKDVEGSWEFAKFITSKESQVYWASQVYDTVANIEASQDPSLMEIPVFEAAL
;
A
#
# COMPACT_ATOMS: atom_id res chain seq x y z
N MET A 1 -8.62 -25.86 49.35
CA MET A 1 -8.77 -24.97 50.55
C MET A 1 -8.22 -23.60 50.19
N LYS A 2 -9.12 -22.62 50.15
CA LYS A 2 -9.03 -21.20 50.46
C LYS A 2 -7.73 -20.44 50.11
N ARG A 3 -7.78 -19.60 49.05
CA ARG A 3 -7.53 -18.16 49.20
C ARG A 3 -8.23 -17.42 48.06
N LYS A 4 -9.42 -16.93 48.30
CA LYS A 4 -10.12 -15.86 47.59
C LYS A 4 -9.82 -14.54 48.32
N LYS A 5 -9.90 -13.46 47.51
CA LYS A 5 -10.09 -12.03 47.88
C LYS A 5 -8.80 -11.24 48.10
N LEU A 6 -8.51 -10.34 47.13
CA LEU A 6 -8.67 -8.88 47.32
C LEU A 6 -8.14 -8.17 46.06
N ILE A 7 -9.01 -7.72 45.22
CA ILE A 7 -8.80 -6.53 44.37
C ILE A 7 -10.22 -5.94 44.22
N GLY A 8 -10.47 -4.95 44.99
CA GLY A 8 -11.60 -4.06 44.87
C GLY A 8 -11.09 -2.64 45.01
N LEU A 9 -11.51 -1.83 44.08
CA LEU A 9 -11.72 -0.40 44.28
C LEU A 9 -10.50 0.52 44.32
N LEU A 10 -10.25 1.18 43.19
CA LEU A 10 -9.85 2.59 43.17
C LEU A 10 -10.26 3.19 41.82
N LEU A 11 -11.53 3.53 41.72
CA LEU A 11 -12.08 4.50 40.78
C LEU A 11 -12.44 5.69 41.64
N ALA A 12 -11.84 6.85 41.40
CA ALA A 12 -12.49 8.15 41.57
C ALA A 12 -11.49 9.31 41.35
N THR A 13 -11.83 10.10 40.36
CA THR A 13 -11.89 11.55 40.34
C THR A 13 -10.58 12.35 40.38
N VAL A 14 -10.27 13.01 39.26
CA VAL A 14 -10.04 14.46 39.24
C VAL A 14 -10.63 15.04 37.97
N LEU A 15 -11.75 15.72 38.14
CA LEU A 15 -12.33 16.72 37.25
C LEU A 15 -11.98 18.10 37.84
N GLY A 16 -11.66 19.04 36.93
CA GLY A 16 -11.82 20.48 37.19
C GLY A 16 -10.49 21.21 37.50
N ILE A 17 -10.20 22.24 36.90
CA ILE A 17 -10.68 23.59 36.73
C ILE A 17 -9.58 24.43 36.06
N THR A 18 -9.86 24.94 34.88
CA THR A 18 -9.86 26.35 34.42
C THR A 18 -8.78 27.33 34.87
N SER A 19 -8.20 27.92 33.88
CA SER A 19 -8.25 29.36 33.54
C SER A 19 -7.03 30.24 33.86
N LEU A 20 -6.68 30.95 32.82
CA LEU A 20 -6.35 32.37 32.70
C LEU A 20 -4.94 32.89 33.07
N ALA A 21 -4.36 33.38 32.00
CA ALA A 21 -3.70 34.70 31.86
C ALA A 21 -2.34 34.96 32.54
N GLY A 22 -1.45 35.49 31.74
CA GLY A 22 -0.39 36.35 32.25
C GLY A 22 0.79 36.49 31.31
N CYS A 23 0.82 37.60 30.58
CA CYS A 23 1.97 38.16 29.90
C CYS A 23 3.18 38.30 30.83
N GLY A 24 4.37 38.13 30.25
CA GLY A 24 5.59 38.49 30.96
C GLY A 24 6.82 38.32 30.07
N ASN A 25 7.17 39.40 29.41
CA ASN A 25 8.37 39.68 28.66
C ASN A 25 9.61 39.77 29.58
N THR A 26 10.75 39.19 29.21
CA THR A 26 12.06 39.81 29.35
C THR A 26 13.17 39.01 28.63
N ASN A 27 13.80 39.72 27.76
CA ASN A 27 15.15 39.78 27.21
C ASN A 27 16.30 39.10 27.97
N SER A 28 17.23 38.55 27.19
CA SER A 28 18.61 39.03 26.95
C SER A 28 19.42 37.97 26.23
N THR A 29 19.93 38.26 25.05
CA THR A 29 21.31 38.64 24.62
C THR A 29 22.31 37.48 24.84
N ASP A 30 23.14 37.09 23.90
CA ASP A 30 23.97 37.73 22.91
C ASP A 30 24.50 36.77 21.86
N THR A 31 24.64 37.22 20.67
CA THR A 31 25.77 37.52 19.76
C THR A 31 26.40 36.29 19.10
N ALA A 32 26.77 36.27 17.88
CA ALA A 32 27.12 37.08 16.73
C ALA A 32 27.31 36.11 15.56
N GLY A 33 27.17 36.37 14.35
CA GLY A 33 27.44 37.38 13.39
C GLY A 33 27.39 36.76 12.02
N SER A 34 26.77 37.49 11.10
CA SER A 34 27.37 38.17 9.94
C SER A 34 27.58 37.28 8.72
N GLU A 35 27.23 37.55 7.48
CA GLU A 35 26.87 38.72 6.68
C GLU A 35 26.14 38.27 5.41
N THR A 36 25.07 38.90 5.02
CA THR A 36 24.80 39.86 3.91
C THR A 36 25.13 39.35 2.49
N SER A 37 24.22 39.34 1.54
CA SER A 37 23.67 40.43 0.71
C SER A 37 22.86 39.77 -0.41
N GLY A 38 21.84 40.26 -1.05
CA GLY A 38 21.26 41.53 -1.21
C GLY A 38 20.12 41.38 -2.23
N ALA A 39 19.11 42.16 -2.10
CA ALA A 39 17.90 42.27 -2.91
C ALA A 39 18.20 42.89 -4.28
N GLU A 40 17.35 42.60 -5.29
CA GLU A 40 16.79 43.63 -6.15
C GLU A 40 15.47 43.19 -6.78
N GLU A 41 14.53 44.06 -6.54
CA GLU A 41 13.19 44.15 -7.07
C GLU A 41 13.25 44.89 -8.42
N SER A 42 12.47 44.48 -9.44
CA SER A 42 11.97 45.44 -10.43
C SER A 42 10.67 44.95 -11.05
N THR A 43 9.62 45.64 -10.72
CA THR A 43 8.35 45.82 -11.40
C THR A 43 8.57 46.61 -12.69
N GLU A 44 7.85 46.25 -13.79
CA GLU A 44 7.15 47.22 -14.63
C GLU A 44 6.14 46.55 -15.59
N SER A 45 4.97 47.13 -15.58
CA SER A 45 3.81 46.97 -16.44
C SER A 45 3.95 47.80 -17.72
N THR A 46 3.24 47.41 -18.81
CA THR A 46 2.35 48.26 -19.65
C THR A 46 1.98 47.53 -20.94
N GLU A 47 0.70 47.34 -21.12
CA GLU A 47 -0.29 47.97 -22.05
C GLU A 47 -0.20 47.65 -23.55
N SER A 48 -1.32 47.07 -23.96
CA SER A 48 -2.12 47.06 -25.18
C SER A 48 -1.70 47.86 -26.42
N THR A 49 -1.92 47.28 -27.61
CA THR A 49 -2.59 47.97 -28.71
C THR A 49 -3.24 46.98 -29.71
N GLU A 50 -4.51 47.23 -29.99
CA GLU A 50 -5.31 46.75 -31.13
C GLU A 50 -4.76 47.28 -32.44
N SER A 51 -4.96 46.50 -33.54
CA SER A 51 -5.52 47.06 -34.78
C SER A 51 -5.89 45.96 -35.78
N THR A 52 -7.09 46.08 -36.28
CA THR A 52 -7.86 45.54 -37.36
C THR A 52 -7.16 45.54 -38.74
N ASP A 53 -7.42 44.54 -39.62
CA ASP A 53 -8.34 44.50 -40.75
C ASP A 53 -8.02 43.36 -41.73
N ALA A 54 -8.95 42.52 -41.99
CA ALA A 54 -9.79 42.15 -43.13
C ALA A 54 -9.12 41.62 -44.40
N ALA A 55 -9.62 40.48 -44.82
CA ALA A 55 -10.14 40.02 -46.11
C ALA A 55 -9.68 38.60 -46.49
N GLY A 56 -10.44 37.59 -46.36
CA GLY A 56 -11.38 36.95 -47.28
C GLY A 56 -10.74 36.04 -48.33
N THR A 57 -10.91 34.74 -48.19
CA THR A 57 -11.24 33.83 -49.31
C THR A 57 -11.88 32.53 -48.79
N GLU A 58 -12.97 32.19 -49.41
CA GLU A 58 -13.81 31.00 -49.23
C GLU A 58 -13.08 29.69 -49.55
N GLY A 59 -13.47 28.63 -48.82
CA GLY A 59 -13.52 27.31 -49.42
C GLY A 59 -12.89 26.20 -48.58
N ALA A 60 -13.69 25.52 -47.83
CA ALA A 60 -13.88 24.09 -47.67
C ALA A 60 -14.41 23.81 -46.26
N ASP A 61 -15.69 23.50 -46.22
CA ASP A 61 -16.34 22.87 -45.06
C ASP A 61 -15.65 21.55 -44.74
N THR A 62 -14.80 21.61 -43.75
CA THR A 62 -14.47 20.46 -42.90
C THR A 62 -15.14 20.78 -41.58
N GLU A 63 -16.24 20.09 -41.28
CA GLU A 63 -16.79 20.08 -39.93
C GLU A 63 -15.66 19.75 -38.95
N VAL A 64 -15.10 20.79 -38.38
CA VAL A 64 -14.35 20.67 -37.13
C VAL A 64 -15.43 20.48 -36.08
N ALA A 65 -15.61 19.21 -35.65
CA ALA A 65 -16.36 18.90 -34.45
C ALA A 65 -15.92 19.89 -33.37
N ALA A 66 -16.87 20.66 -32.86
CA ALA A 66 -16.65 21.51 -31.70
C ALA A 66 -16.07 20.64 -30.62
N SER A 67 -14.84 20.90 -30.20
CA SER A 67 -14.22 20.30 -29.02
C SER A 67 -15.04 20.77 -27.82
N GLY A 68 -16.06 19.98 -27.44
CA GLY A 68 -16.74 20.15 -26.17
C GLY A 68 -15.71 20.05 -25.05
N GLU A 69 -15.79 20.94 -24.08
CA GLU A 69 -14.96 20.89 -22.91
C GLU A 69 -15.20 19.54 -22.21
N ARG A 70 -14.13 18.75 -22.02
CA ARG A 70 -14.22 17.44 -21.35
C ARG A 70 -14.64 17.61 -19.91
N ILE A 71 -15.40 16.66 -19.38
CA ILE A 71 -15.74 16.63 -17.96
C ILE A 71 -14.49 16.17 -17.20
N LYS A 72 -13.99 17.03 -16.30
CA LYS A 72 -12.86 16.71 -15.45
C LYS A 72 -13.26 15.85 -14.28
N LEU A 73 -12.50 14.78 -14.05
CA LEU A 73 -12.63 13.84 -12.95
C LEU A 73 -11.29 13.77 -12.20
N GLU A 74 -11.32 13.80 -10.87
CA GLU A 74 -10.13 13.65 -10.05
C GLU A 74 -10.05 12.23 -9.48
N VAL A 75 -8.92 11.54 -9.70
CA VAL A 75 -8.57 10.32 -8.99
C VAL A 75 -7.56 10.62 -7.91
N TRP A 76 -7.91 10.30 -6.66
CA TRP A 76 -7.09 10.57 -5.49
C TRP A 76 -6.42 9.29 -4.98
N ASP A 77 -5.11 9.37 -4.75
CA ASP A 77 -4.29 8.30 -4.18
C ASP A 77 -3.06 8.87 -3.47
N TRP A 78 -2.09 7.99 -3.11
CA TRP A 78 -0.82 8.37 -2.48
C TRP A 78 0.40 8.08 -3.35
N TRP A 79 0.23 7.68 -4.58
CA TRP A 79 1.31 7.35 -5.51
C TRP A 79 1.90 8.60 -6.15
N GLY A 80 2.51 9.44 -5.29
CA GLY A 80 3.00 10.76 -5.67
C GLY A 80 4.43 10.83 -6.17
N ASP A 81 5.17 9.72 -6.14
CA ASP A 81 6.57 9.67 -6.54
C ASP A 81 6.97 8.35 -7.22
N GLY A 82 8.20 8.31 -7.73
CA GLY A 82 8.79 7.12 -8.31
C GLY A 82 8.00 6.51 -9.46
N GLN A 83 8.11 5.18 -9.58
CA GLN A 83 7.48 4.43 -10.66
C GLN A 83 5.95 4.43 -10.56
N TYR A 84 5.40 4.39 -9.35
CA TYR A 84 3.96 4.41 -9.12
C TYR A 84 3.29 5.64 -9.73
N LYS A 85 3.88 6.83 -9.46
CA LYS A 85 3.37 8.09 -10.04
C LYS A 85 3.34 8.03 -11.56
N TYR A 86 4.45 7.60 -12.15
CA TYR A 86 4.55 7.51 -13.62
C TYR A 86 3.48 6.58 -14.19
N VAL A 87 3.23 5.44 -13.56
CA VAL A 87 2.28 4.43 -14.04
C VAL A 87 0.84 4.88 -13.90
N ILE A 88 0.45 5.47 -12.77
CA ILE A 88 -0.93 5.96 -12.59
C ILE A 88 -1.23 7.15 -13.51
N GLU A 89 -0.27 8.08 -13.69
CA GLU A 89 -0.42 9.19 -14.63
C GLU A 89 -0.52 8.69 -16.07
N GLN A 90 0.23 7.64 -16.44
CA GLN A 90 0.12 7.03 -17.78
C GLN A 90 -1.23 6.34 -17.98
N LEU A 91 -1.77 5.66 -16.97
CA LEU A 91 -3.11 5.06 -17.03
C LEU A 91 -4.20 6.13 -17.18
N CYS A 92 -4.09 7.25 -16.46
CA CYS A 92 -4.97 8.40 -16.65
C CYS A 92 -4.89 8.94 -18.09
N GLN A 93 -3.67 9.09 -18.62
CA GLN A 93 -3.46 9.53 -19.99
C GLN A 93 -4.06 8.56 -21.00
N ASN A 94 -3.82 7.24 -20.86
CA ASN A 94 -4.36 6.21 -21.75
C ASN A 94 -5.90 6.25 -21.77
N PHE A 95 -6.54 6.42 -20.59
CA PHE A 95 -7.99 6.61 -20.52
C PHE A 95 -8.43 7.88 -21.25
N ASN A 96 -7.74 8.99 -21.02
CA ASN A 96 -8.06 10.27 -21.66
C ASN A 96 -7.90 10.24 -23.19
N GLU A 97 -7.00 9.41 -23.70
CA GLU A 97 -6.78 9.21 -25.14
C GLU A 97 -7.79 8.24 -25.76
N SER A 98 -8.41 7.37 -24.96
CA SER A 98 -9.35 6.35 -25.45
C SER A 98 -10.75 6.86 -25.73
N GLN A 99 -11.10 8.08 -25.27
CA GLN A 99 -12.43 8.68 -25.40
C GLN A 99 -12.34 10.21 -25.32
N ASP A 100 -13.42 10.93 -25.70
CA ASP A 100 -13.46 12.39 -25.82
C ASP A 100 -14.34 13.08 -24.75
N LYS A 101 -15.04 12.32 -23.91
CA LYS A 101 -16.05 12.84 -22.96
C LYS A 101 -15.44 13.27 -21.63
N TYR A 102 -14.45 12.54 -21.14
CA TYR A 102 -13.87 12.71 -19.80
C TYR A 102 -12.38 13.05 -19.86
N GLU A 103 -11.90 13.76 -18.84
CA GLU A 103 -10.48 14.00 -18.57
C GLU A 103 -10.19 13.64 -17.11
N VAL A 104 -9.54 12.51 -16.89
CA VAL A 104 -9.12 12.09 -15.55
C VAL A 104 -7.79 12.73 -15.22
N VAL A 105 -7.70 13.33 -14.04
CA VAL A 105 -6.50 13.97 -13.49
C VAL A 105 -6.09 13.26 -12.21
N HIS A 106 -4.84 12.87 -12.11
CA HIS A 106 -4.25 12.28 -10.91
C HIS A 106 -3.96 13.36 -9.87
N VAL A 107 -4.42 13.15 -8.64
CA VAL A 107 -4.18 14.01 -7.49
C VAL A 107 -3.65 13.15 -6.34
N ASN A 108 -2.39 13.37 -5.95
CA ASN A 108 -1.79 12.60 -4.88
C ASN A 108 -1.76 13.35 -3.55
N TYR A 109 -1.84 12.60 -2.47
CA TYR A 109 -1.62 13.04 -1.09
C TYR A 109 -0.68 12.05 -0.37
N PRO A 110 0.00 12.45 0.71
CA PRO A 110 0.78 11.50 1.51
C PRO A 110 -0.07 10.33 2.00
N TRP A 111 0.58 9.17 2.17
CA TRP A 111 -0.04 7.97 2.75
C TRP A 111 -0.81 8.30 4.04
N GLY A 112 -2.04 7.84 4.13
CA GLY A 112 -2.94 8.11 5.27
C GLY A 112 -3.66 9.46 5.20
N ASP A 113 -3.03 10.51 4.67
CA ASP A 113 -3.65 11.84 4.51
C ASP A 113 -4.76 11.83 3.46
N VAL A 114 -4.58 11.07 2.36
CA VAL A 114 -5.56 10.95 1.27
C VAL A 114 -6.94 10.56 1.80
N TRP A 115 -7.00 9.60 2.70
CA TRP A 115 -8.28 9.10 3.25
C TRP A 115 -8.92 10.09 4.20
N THR A 116 -8.12 10.73 5.05
CA THR A 116 -8.59 11.79 5.95
C THR A 116 -9.13 12.98 5.17
N LYS A 117 -8.43 13.38 4.11
CA LYS A 117 -8.85 14.47 3.22
C LYS A 117 -10.12 14.12 2.43
N ALA A 118 -10.19 12.91 1.89
CA ALA A 118 -11.38 12.44 1.18
C ALA A 118 -12.60 12.36 2.08
N LEU A 119 -12.45 11.89 3.31
CA LEU A 119 -13.53 11.88 4.30
C LEU A 119 -14.02 13.30 4.61
N ALA A 120 -13.10 14.24 4.83
CA ALA A 120 -13.44 15.65 5.07
C ALA A 120 -14.11 16.29 3.85
N ALA A 121 -13.63 16.02 2.64
CA ALA A 121 -14.20 16.52 1.39
C ALA A 121 -15.60 15.98 1.15
N THR A 122 -15.82 14.68 1.40
CA THR A 122 -17.13 14.02 1.33
C THR A 122 -18.12 14.67 2.33
N ALA A 123 -17.69 14.87 3.56
CA ALA A 123 -18.51 15.52 4.59
C ALA A 123 -18.85 16.98 4.24
N ALA A 124 -17.98 17.67 3.51
CA ALA A 124 -18.19 19.03 3.01
C ALA A 124 -19.04 19.08 1.72
N GLY A 125 -19.44 17.93 1.16
CA GLY A 125 -20.22 17.84 -0.09
C GLY A 125 -19.42 18.11 -1.36
N ASN A 126 -18.11 17.96 -1.32
CA ASN A 126 -17.22 18.10 -2.47
C ASN A 126 -16.14 16.99 -2.48
N PRO A 127 -16.56 15.71 -2.55
CA PRO A 127 -15.63 14.58 -2.62
C PRO A 127 -14.84 14.58 -3.93
N PRO A 128 -13.72 13.84 -4.02
CA PRO A 128 -13.15 13.47 -5.31
C PRO A 128 -14.13 12.62 -6.12
N ASP A 129 -13.88 12.48 -7.41
CA ASP A 129 -14.73 11.64 -8.27
C ASP A 129 -14.36 10.16 -8.09
N ILE A 130 -13.08 9.84 -7.97
CA ILE A 130 -12.55 8.50 -7.75
C ILE A 130 -11.51 8.55 -6.63
N ILE A 131 -11.44 7.49 -5.86
CA ILE A 131 -10.38 7.33 -4.83
C ILE A 131 -9.89 5.89 -4.77
N ILE A 132 -8.59 5.74 -4.57
CA ILE A 132 -8.00 4.45 -4.22
C ILE A 132 -8.06 4.30 -2.69
N GLN A 133 -8.60 3.18 -2.23
CA GLN A 133 -8.89 2.94 -0.81
C GLN A 133 -8.35 1.59 -0.34
N ASP A 134 -8.09 1.47 0.96
CA ASP A 134 -7.77 0.19 1.58
C ASP A 134 -8.97 -0.76 1.50
N ILE A 135 -8.76 -1.91 0.86
CA ILE A 135 -9.78 -2.93 0.60
C ILE A 135 -10.50 -3.39 1.87
N ARG A 136 -9.80 -3.45 3.00
CA ARG A 136 -10.34 -3.92 4.29
C ARG A 136 -11.38 -2.98 4.90
N THR A 137 -11.49 -1.76 4.40
CA THR A 137 -12.36 -0.73 4.97
C THR A 137 -13.54 -0.36 4.09
N VAL A 138 -13.72 -1.05 2.95
CA VAL A 138 -14.82 -0.84 2.00
C VAL A 138 -16.18 -1.01 2.69
N THR A 139 -16.36 -2.11 3.43
CA THR A 139 -17.59 -2.41 4.15
C THR A 139 -17.95 -1.33 5.17
N HIS A 140 -16.97 -0.78 5.87
CA HIS A 140 -17.19 0.33 6.81
C HIS A 140 -17.65 1.60 6.11
N ARG A 141 -17.10 1.90 4.92
CA ARG A 141 -17.53 3.07 4.12
C ARG A 141 -18.92 2.86 3.55
N GLY A 142 -19.23 1.65 3.08
CA GLY A 142 -20.60 1.28 2.68
C GLY A 142 -21.60 1.48 3.81
N GLN A 143 -21.29 0.96 5.01
CA GLN A 143 -22.10 1.12 6.21
C GLN A 143 -22.29 2.60 6.62
N ALA A 144 -21.24 3.40 6.49
CA ALA A 144 -21.26 4.82 6.86
C ALA A 144 -21.83 5.74 5.77
N ASN A 145 -22.30 5.20 4.62
CA ASN A 145 -22.71 5.95 3.44
C ASN A 145 -21.64 6.95 2.95
N GLN A 146 -20.40 6.51 2.91
CA GLN A 146 -19.24 7.28 2.43
C GLN A 146 -18.80 6.88 1.03
N ALA A 147 -19.25 5.72 0.54
CA ALA A 147 -19.03 5.22 -0.80
C ALA A 147 -20.35 5.09 -1.56
N THR A 148 -20.31 5.21 -2.87
CA THR A 148 -21.44 5.03 -3.77
C THR A 148 -21.75 3.54 -3.96
N ASP A 149 -23.03 3.18 -3.91
CA ASP A 149 -23.50 1.84 -4.27
C ASP A 149 -23.35 1.61 -5.77
N LEU A 150 -22.52 0.67 -6.18
CA LEU A 150 -22.19 0.34 -7.57
C LEU A 150 -23.05 -0.80 -8.13
N THR A 151 -23.96 -1.38 -7.36
CA THR A 151 -24.73 -2.59 -7.71
C THR A 151 -25.47 -2.44 -9.02
N ASP A 152 -26.17 -1.30 -9.22
CA ASP A 152 -26.92 -1.04 -10.44
C ASP A 152 -26.00 -0.75 -11.65
N LEU A 153 -24.81 -0.21 -11.43
CA LEU A 153 -23.81 0.00 -12.49
C LEU A 153 -23.23 -1.34 -12.94
N ILE A 154 -22.88 -2.21 -12.02
CA ILE A 154 -22.40 -3.57 -12.30
C ILE A 154 -23.48 -4.36 -13.05
N ALA A 155 -24.74 -4.27 -12.64
CA ALA A 155 -25.83 -4.97 -13.32
C ALA A 155 -26.02 -4.55 -14.80
N LYS A 156 -25.66 -3.33 -15.16
CA LYS A 156 -25.72 -2.83 -16.56
C LYS A 156 -24.62 -3.42 -17.44
N GLU A 157 -23.49 -3.83 -16.86
CA GLU A 157 -22.38 -4.49 -17.59
C GLU A 157 -22.72 -5.93 -17.97
N GLY A 158 -23.76 -6.52 -17.37
CA GLY A 158 -24.24 -7.88 -17.64
C GLY A 158 -23.77 -8.92 -16.62
N GLU A 159 -24.30 -10.16 -16.78
CA GLU A 159 -23.91 -11.29 -15.94
C GLU A 159 -22.42 -11.60 -16.14
N GLY A 160 -21.72 -11.87 -15.05
CA GLY A 160 -20.32 -12.28 -15.08
C GLY A 160 -19.32 -11.14 -15.08
N PHE A 161 -19.76 -9.86 -15.03
CA PHE A 161 -18.80 -8.73 -14.96
C PHE A 161 -17.83 -8.86 -13.80
N THR A 162 -18.29 -9.32 -12.64
CA THR A 162 -17.47 -9.49 -11.45
C THR A 162 -16.61 -10.75 -11.46
N ASP A 163 -16.88 -11.71 -12.37
CA ASP A 163 -16.14 -12.98 -12.46
C ASP A 163 -14.69 -12.80 -12.93
N GLN A 164 -14.37 -11.61 -13.45
CA GLN A 164 -12.99 -11.23 -13.79
C GLN A 164 -12.09 -10.99 -12.57
N PHE A 165 -12.65 -10.88 -11.37
CA PHE A 165 -11.91 -10.64 -10.13
C PHE A 165 -11.88 -11.89 -9.25
N TYR A 166 -10.85 -12.01 -8.41
CA TYR A 166 -10.80 -13.05 -7.41
C TYR A 166 -12.00 -12.94 -6.46
N PRO A 167 -12.76 -14.07 -6.24
CA PRO A 167 -13.99 -14.04 -5.45
C PRO A 167 -13.80 -13.45 -4.04
N GLN A 168 -12.70 -13.80 -3.36
CA GLN A 168 -12.42 -13.29 -2.02
C GLN A 168 -12.19 -11.77 -1.99
N LEU A 169 -11.68 -11.18 -3.07
CA LEU A 169 -11.52 -9.73 -3.18
C LEU A 169 -12.86 -9.05 -3.46
N MET A 170 -13.72 -9.67 -4.28
CA MET A 170 -15.08 -9.18 -4.51
C MET A 170 -15.94 -9.26 -3.25
N ASP A 171 -15.80 -10.32 -2.44
CA ASP A 171 -16.52 -10.44 -1.17
C ASP A 171 -16.20 -9.27 -0.22
N ALA A 172 -14.96 -8.79 -0.23
CA ALA A 172 -14.56 -7.61 0.55
C ALA A 172 -15.21 -6.30 0.07
N MET A 173 -15.73 -6.25 -1.15
CA MET A 173 -16.43 -5.08 -1.71
C MET A 173 -17.90 -5.01 -1.30
N ILE A 174 -18.44 -6.05 -0.65
CA ILE A 174 -19.89 -6.21 -0.42
C ILE A 174 -20.24 -5.87 1.04
N TYR A 175 -21.22 -4.99 1.21
CA TYR A 175 -21.88 -4.73 2.48
C TYR A 175 -23.41 -4.71 2.28
N ASP A 176 -24.13 -5.46 3.11
CA ASP A 176 -25.61 -5.58 3.06
C ASP A 176 -26.15 -5.90 1.65
N GLY A 177 -25.47 -6.80 0.93
CA GLY A 177 -25.82 -7.24 -0.43
C GLY A 177 -25.57 -6.22 -1.54
N LYS A 178 -24.84 -5.14 -1.27
CA LYS A 178 -24.49 -4.07 -2.18
C LYS A 178 -22.99 -3.97 -2.37
N VAL A 179 -22.55 -3.58 -3.56
CA VAL A 179 -21.14 -3.44 -3.93
C VAL A 179 -20.72 -1.98 -3.85
N TYR A 180 -19.59 -1.70 -3.17
CA TYR A 180 -19.13 -0.34 -2.92
C TYR A 180 -17.77 0.00 -3.53
N GLY A 181 -17.15 -0.91 -4.25
CA GLY A 181 -15.88 -0.71 -4.95
C GLY A 181 -15.59 -1.82 -5.93
N LEU A 182 -14.54 -1.67 -6.73
CA LEU A 182 -13.94 -2.74 -7.50
C LEU A 182 -12.55 -3.05 -6.94
N PRO A 183 -12.17 -4.32 -6.78
CA PRO A 183 -10.80 -4.66 -6.41
C PRO A 183 -9.82 -4.17 -7.48
N TYR A 184 -8.69 -3.59 -7.06
CA TYR A 184 -7.73 -3.03 -8.00
C TYR A 184 -6.38 -3.76 -7.93
N VAL A 185 -5.64 -3.56 -6.86
CA VAL A 185 -4.39 -4.27 -6.62
C VAL A 185 -4.51 -5.06 -5.34
N THR A 186 -3.81 -6.17 -5.29
CA THR A 186 -3.67 -6.95 -4.06
C THR A 186 -2.21 -6.93 -3.65
N ASP A 187 -1.94 -7.04 -2.37
CA ASP A 187 -0.60 -7.25 -1.88
C ASP A 187 -0.55 -8.54 -1.04
N THR A 188 0.33 -9.41 -1.41
CA THR A 188 0.62 -10.61 -0.63
C THR A 188 1.98 -10.44 0.05
N ARG A 189 2.34 -11.39 0.90
CA ARG A 189 3.66 -11.45 1.51
C ARG A 189 4.36 -12.71 1.05
N ILE A 190 5.60 -12.54 0.60
CA ILE A 190 6.48 -13.63 0.16
C ILE A 190 7.80 -13.56 0.90
N LEU A 191 8.51 -14.68 0.96
CA LEU A 191 9.83 -14.76 1.53
C LEU A 191 10.88 -14.52 0.45
N TYR A 192 11.68 -13.47 0.60
CA TYR A 192 12.92 -13.27 -0.14
C TYR A 192 14.07 -13.91 0.64
N TYR A 193 15.00 -14.56 -0.05
CA TYR A 193 16.18 -15.14 0.58
C TYR A 193 17.43 -15.01 -0.30
N ASP A 194 18.56 -14.79 0.34
CA ASP A 194 19.86 -14.58 -0.30
C ASP A 194 20.52 -15.94 -0.55
N LYS A 195 20.58 -16.37 -1.83
CA LYS A 195 21.12 -17.67 -2.24
C LYS A 195 22.62 -17.80 -1.97
N ASP A 196 23.36 -16.68 -2.07
CA ASP A 196 24.80 -16.69 -1.79
C ASP A 196 25.03 -16.85 -0.29
N ALA A 197 24.24 -16.19 0.56
CA ALA A 197 24.28 -16.39 2.00
C ALA A 197 23.92 -17.83 2.38
N PHE A 198 22.95 -18.44 1.71
CA PHE A 198 22.60 -19.86 1.91
C PHE A 198 23.79 -20.76 1.58
N ALA A 199 24.41 -20.60 0.42
CA ALA A 199 25.58 -21.36 0.01
C ALA A 199 26.77 -21.19 0.98
N GLU A 200 27.02 -19.95 1.45
CA GLU A 200 28.03 -19.63 2.44
C GLU A 200 27.80 -20.38 3.77
N ALA A 201 26.53 -20.48 4.20
CA ALA A 201 26.14 -21.19 5.42
C ALA A 201 26.04 -22.73 5.25
N GLY A 202 26.26 -23.25 4.02
CA GLY A 202 26.14 -24.68 3.70
C GLY A 202 24.69 -25.16 3.61
N LEU A 203 23.75 -24.25 3.35
CA LEU A 203 22.36 -24.54 3.02
C LEU A 203 22.23 -24.72 1.51
N ASP A 204 21.20 -25.46 1.08
CA ASP A 204 20.87 -25.56 -0.34
C ASP A 204 20.19 -24.27 -0.83
N PRO A 205 20.79 -23.54 -1.79
CA PRO A 205 20.20 -22.30 -2.32
C PRO A 205 18.84 -22.47 -3.03
N GLU A 206 18.50 -23.70 -3.41
CA GLU A 206 17.22 -23.99 -4.08
C GLU A 206 16.17 -24.61 -3.13
N ALA A 207 16.47 -24.70 -1.83
CA ALA A 207 15.58 -25.24 -0.82
C ALA A 207 15.30 -24.19 0.28
N PRO A 208 14.42 -23.20 0.03
CA PRO A 208 14.00 -22.25 1.05
C PRO A 208 13.19 -22.93 2.16
N PRO A 209 13.15 -22.36 3.39
CA PRO A 209 12.43 -22.95 4.50
C PRO A 209 10.92 -23.03 4.20
N GLN A 210 10.34 -24.20 4.48
CA GLN A 210 8.92 -24.47 4.25
C GLN A 210 8.09 -24.33 5.54
N THR A 211 8.74 -24.37 6.70
CA THR A 211 8.08 -24.32 8.00
C THR A 211 8.72 -23.26 8.90
N TRP A 212 8.01 -22.86 9.96
CA TRP A 212 8.56 -21.97 10.98
C TRP A 212 9.84 -22.52 11.60
N ASP A 213 9.85 -23.80 11.93
CA ASP A 213 11.03 -24.43 12.55
C ASP A 213 12.24 -24.39 11.60
N GLU A 214 12.05 -24.64 10.30
CA GLU A 214 13.11 -24.49 9.29
C GLU A 214 13.54 -23.04 9.13
N LEU A 215 12.62 -22.08 9.14
CA LEU A 215 12.96 -20.66 9.09
C LEU A 215 13.87 -20.28 10.25
N VAL A 216 13.55 -20.72 11.46
CA VAL A 216 14.36 -20.46 12.66
C VAL A 216 15.72 -21.15 12.57
N GLU A 217 15.76 -22.43 12.18
CA GLU A 217 17.01 -23.16 11.99
C GLU A 217 17.93 -22.47 10.97
N TYR A 218 17.36 -22.07 9.81
CA TYR A 218 18.13 -21.38 8.76
C TYR A 218 18.58 -20.01 9.24
N ALA A 219 17.73 -19.25 9.92
CA ALA A 219 18.10 -17.96 10.47
C ALA A 219 19.34 -18.06 11.36
N ARG A 220 19.41 -19.08 12.25
CA ARG A 220 20.58 -19.30 13.13
C ARG A 220 21.86 -19.59 12.35
N LYS A 221 21.77 -20.31 11.23
CA LYS A 221 22.93 -20.64 10.38
C LYS A 221 23.39 -19.44 9.55
N LEU A 222 22.47 -18.55 9.22
CA LEU A 222 22.69 -17.38 8.38
C LEU A 222 23.14 -16.13 9.15
N ASP A 223 23.08 -16.18 10.49
CA ASP A 223 23.56 -15.11 11.36
C ASP A 223 25.08 -14.93 11.21
N VAL A 224 25.52 -13.69 11.07
CA VAL A 224 26.94 -13.32 11.08
C VAL A 224 27.18 -12.30 12.20
N GLN A 225 28.01 -12.66 13.17
CA GLN A 225 28.40 -11.78 14.25
C GLN A 225 29.77 -11.14 14.01
N LYS A 226 29.92 -9.91 14.47
CA LYS A 226 31.21 -9.20 14.56
C LYS A 226 32.00 -9.64 15.80
N GLU A 227 33.26 -9.22 15.86
CA GLU A 227 34.13 -9.53 17.02
C GLU A 227 33.60 -8.96 18.33
N ASP A 228 32.85 -7.88 18.33
CA ASP A 228 32.25 -7.25 19.51
C ASP A 228 30.92 -7.88 19.94
N GLY A 229 30.47 -8.92 19.24
CA GLY A 229 29.22 -9.64 19.47
C GLY A 229 27.97 -9.02 18.88
N SER A 230 28.06 -7.85 18.26
CA SER A 230 26.96 -7.29 17.47
C SER A 230 26.82 -8.04 16.14
N TYR A 231 25.65 -7.92 15.48
CA TYR A 231 25.42 -8.60 14.23
C TYR A 231 25.88 -7.77 13.03
N GLU A 232 26.56 -8.40 12.09
CA GLU A 232 26.80 -7.87 10.75
C GLU A 232 25.63 -8.18 9.82
N ARG A 233 25.11 -9.41 9.91
CA ARG A 233 23.92 -9.89 9.19
C ARG A 233 23.05 -10.71 10.14
N LEU A 234 21.74 -10.47 10.13
CA LEU A 234 20.75 -11.35 10.73
C LEU A 234 20.28 -12.36 9.69
N GLY A 235 20.10 -13.61 10.08
CA GLY A 235 19.50 -14.61 9.21
C GLY A 235 18.06 -14.27 8.84
N PHE A 236 17.30 -13.74 9.82
CA PHE A 236 15.95 -13.27 9.63
C PHE A 236 15.62 -12.13 10.61
N TYR A 237 14.85 -11.15 10.14
CA TYR A 237 14.36 -10.06 10.98
C TYR A 237 12.82 -10.04 11.00
N PRO A 238 12.18 -10.34 12.13
CA PRO A 238 10.71 -10.49 12.19
C PRO A 238 9.94 -9.16 12.12
N GLY A 239 10.60 -8.03 12.36
CA GLY A 239 10.01 -6.70 12.35
C GLY A 239 9.70 -6.14 10.97
N THR A 240 9.79 -6.94 9.92
CA THR A 240 9.47 -6.55 8.54
C THR A 240 7.98 -6.53 8.27
N LEU A 241 7.22 -7.31 9.01
CA LEU A 241 5.78 -7.40 8.88
C LEU A 241 5.08 -6.68 10.02
N GLU A 242 3.96 -6.08 9.68
CA GLU A 242 3.00 -5.64 10.68
C GLU A 242 2.40 -6.86 11.39
N TRP A 243 2.01 -6.67 12.65
CA TRP A 243 1.44 -7.73 13.48
C TRP A 243 0.22 -8.42 12.86
N ASN A 244 -0.59 -7.66 12.08
CA ASN A 244 -1.77 -8.18 11.39
C ASN A 244 -1.40 -9.19 10.29
N ALA A 245 -0.35 -8.93 9.52
CA ALA A 245 0.12 -9.85 8.50
C ALA A 245 0.62 -11.17 9.12
N TRP A 246 1.35 -11.10 10.23
CA TRP A 246 1.74 -12.28 11.00
C TRP A 246 0.52 -13.03 11.54
N ALA A 247 -0.46 -12.32 12.12
CA ALA A 247 -1.65 -12.96 12.66
C ALA A 247 -2.43 -13.75 11.60
N PHE A 248 -2.55 -13.21 10.38
CA PHE A 248 -3.21 -13.91 9.28
C PHE A 248 -2.41 -15.12 8.80
N SER A 249 -1.08 -15.02 8.70
CA SER A 249 -0.24 -16.12 8.26
C SER A 249 -0.23 -17.33 9.21
N ALA A 250 -0.73 -17.14 10.45
CA ALA A 250 -0.82 -18.24 11.41
C ALA A 250 -1.89 -19.29 11.07
N ASP A 251 -3.05 -18.86 10.57
CA ASP A 251 -4.22 -19.73 10.38
C ASP A 251 -5.10 -19.36 9.17
N GLY A 252 -4.71 -18.34 8.40
CA GLY A 252 -5.47 -17.88 7.24
C GLY A 252 -6.82 -17.24 7.57
N LYS A 253 -7.08 -16.90 8.84
CA LYS A 253 -8.36 -16.33 9.28
C LYS A 253 -8.23 -14.86 9.61
N ASP A 254 -9.26 -14.12 9.23
CA ASP A 254 -9.39 -12.71 9.59
C ASP A 254 -9.60 -12.54 11.12
N TYR A 255 -9.77 -11.32 11.58
CA TYR A 255 -9.98 -10.97 13.00
C TYR A 255 -11.40 -11.21 13.47
N THR A 256 -12.31 -11.42 12.54
CA THR A 256 -13.70 -11.79 12.81
C THR A 256 -14.10 -12.95 11.90
N ASP A 257 -14.93 -13.85 12.40
CA ASP A 257 -15.57 -14.88 11.59
C ASP A 257 -16.82 -14.33 10.85
N ALA A 258 -17.46 -15.17 10.04
CA ALA A 258 -18.66 -14.82 9.29
C ALA A 258 -19.85 -14.41 10.19
N ASP A 259 -19.85 -14.83 11.45
CA ASP A 259 -20.88 -14.49 12.45
C ASP A 259 -20.51 -13.19 13.23
N GLY A 260 -19.36 -12.57 12.93
CA GLY A 260 -18.87 -11.37 13.60
C GLY A 260 -18.18 -11.62 14.94
N ASN A 261 -17.86 -12.88 15.28
CA ASN A 261 -17.10 -13.17 16.50
C ASN A 261 -15.62 -12.82 16.30
N VAL A 262 -14.99 -12.29 17.33
CA VAL A 262 -13.58 -11.91 17.31
C VAL A 262 -12.69 -13.15 17.31
N THR A 263 -11.77 -13.23 16.33
CA THR A 263 -10.84 -14.36 16.10
C THR A 263 -9.36 -13.96 16.22
N VAL A 264 -9.06 -12.87 16.92
CA VAL A 264 -7.69 -12.36 17.07
C VAL A 264 -6.79 -13.23 17.95
N ASN A 265 -7.35 -14.16 18.72
CA ASN A 265 -6.63 -14.98 19.69
C ASN A 265 -6.85 -16.48 19.49
N THR A 266 -6.87 -16.92 18.23
CA THR A 266 -6.86 -18.36 17.93
C THR A 266 -5.58 -19.02 18.50
N PRO A 267 -5.61 -20.33 18.80
CA PRO A 267 -4.42 -21.01 19.30
C PRO A 267 -3.19 -20.82 18.40
N GLU A 268 -3.39 -20.87 17.08
CA GLU A 268 -2.36 -20.71 16.05
C GLU A 268 -1.77 -19.30 16.05
N LYS A 269 -2.59 -18.27 16.17
CA LYS A 269 -2.11 -16.88 16.28
C LYS A 269 -1.31 -16.66 17.56
N VAL A 270 -1.80 -17.17 18.70
CA VAL A 270 -1.07 -17.09 19.96
C VAL A 270 0.27 -17.78 19.85
N GLU A 271 0.29 -19.02 19.32
CA GLU A 271 1.52 -19.81 19.13
C GLU A 271 2.53 -19.06 18.23
N LEU A 272 2.09 -18.50 17.10
CA LEU A 272 2.99 -17.77 16.21
C LEU A 272 3.61 -16.55 16.90
N PHE A 273 2.83 -15.77 17.65
CA PHE A 273 3.39 -14.63 18.36
C PHE A 273 4.31 -15.01 19.53
N GLU A 274 4.04 -16.10 20.23
CA GLU A 274 4.97 -16.67 21.20
C GLU A 274 6.26 -17.11 20.52
N ASN A 275 6.18 -17.77 19.36
CA ASN A 275 7.35 -18.17 18.57
C ASN A 275 8.15 -16.94 18.08
N ILE A 276 7.51 -15.93 17.51
CA ILE A 276 8.18 -14.67 17.10
C ILE A 276 8.96 -14.07 18.28
N TYR A 277 8.32 -14.03 19.45
CA TYR A 277 8.94 -13.47 20.64
C TYR A 277 10.13 -14.30 21.09
N THR A 278 9.95 -15.62 21.28
CA THR A 278 11.00 -16.51 21.83
C THR A 278 12.14 -16.73 20.85
N ASP A 279 11.81 -16.95 19.57
CA ASP A 279 12.81 -17.31 18.57
C ASP A 279 13.62 -16.12 18.07
N PHE A 280 13.08 -14.90 18.15
CA PHE A 280 13.79 -13.74 17.64
C PHE A 280 13.98 -12.63 18.67
N TYR A 281 12.92 -12.13 19.32
CA TYR A 281 13.07 -11.01 20.25
C TYR A 281 13.79 -11.38 21.55
N GLU A 282 13.56 -12.56 22.09
CA GLU A 282 14.28 -13.05 23.26
C GLU A 282 15.69 -13.51 22.87
N TYR A 283 15.85 -14.18 21.75
CA TYR A 283 17.14 -14.69 21.28
C TYR A 283 18.14 -13.59 20.95
N TYR A 284 17.78 -12.63 20.11
CA TYR A 284 18.67 -11.52 19.76
C TYR A 284 18.71 -10.43 20.85
N GLY A 285 17.63 -10.29 21.61
CA GLY A 285 17.40 -9.17 22.52
C GLY A 285 16.86 -7.93 21.82
N LYS A 286 15.79 -7.37 22.40
CA LYS A 286 15.11 -6.21 21.82
C LYS A 286 16.05 -5.04 21.51
N LYS A 287 16.98 -4.74 22.41
CA LYS A 287 17.93 -3.63 22.24
C LYS A 287 18.81 -3.83 21.00
N GLU A 288 19.26 -5.07 20.77
CA GLU A 288 20.09 -5.40 19.61
C GLU A 288 19.30 -5.26 18.31
N LEU A 289 18.07 -5.80 18.27
CA LEU A 289 17.18 -5.65 17.12
C LEU A 289 16.85 -4.18 16.82
N ASP A 290 16.56 -3.39 17.86
CA ASP A 290 16.28 -1.96 17.70
C ASP A 290 17.51 -1.20 17.15
N SER A 291 18.72 -1.52 17.67
CA SER A 291 19.96 -0.89 17.20
C SER A 291 20.28 -1.30 15.75
N PHE A 292 20.10 -2.57 15.43
CA PHE A 292 20.35 -3.11 14.11
C PHE A 292 19.39 -2.51 13.07
N SER A 293 18.10 -2.44 13.39
CA SER A 293 17.08 -1.90 12.49
C SER A 293 17.10 -0.37 12.36
N ALA A 294 17.77 0.33 13.27
CA ALA A 294 17.91 1.79 13.17
C ALA A 294 18.71 2.25 11.93
N GLU A 295 19.49 1.36 11.33
CA GLU A 295 20.23 1.61 10.09
C GLU A 295 19.41 1.33 8.83
N PHE A 296 18.21 0.74 8.98
CA PHE A 296 17.38 0.39 7.84
C PHE A 296 16.74 1.63 7.20
N GLY A 297 16.66 1.59 5.87
CA GLY A 297 16.08 2.67 5.10
C GLY A 297 15.58 2.17 3.75
N SER A 298 15.53 3.05 2.79
CA SER A 298 15.15 2.76 1.40
C SER A 298 16.38 2.73 0.48
N GLY A 299 16.21 2.20 -0.71
CA GLY A 299 17.27 2.13 -1.71
C GLY A 299 18.46 1.31 -1.22
N MET A 300 19.66 1.87 -1.27
CA MET A 300 20.89 1.18 -0.86
C MET A 300 20.95 0.79 0.62
N THR A 301 20.15 1.41 1.48
CA THR A 301 20.08 1.09 2.92
C THR A 301 18.91 0.17 3.25
N ASN A 302 18.17 -0.30 2.25
CA ASN A 302 17.22 -1.39 2.43
C ASN A 302 17.96 -2.63 2.96
N PRO A 303 17.50 -3.28 4.03
CA PRO A 303 18.26 -4.31 4.73
C PRO A 303 18.54 -5.54 3.86
N PHE A 304 17.65 -5.93 2.97
CA PHE A 304 17.87 -7.05 2.06
C PHE A 304 18.83 -6.67 0.93
N VAL A 305 18.66 -5.49 0.33
CA VAL A 305 19.59 -4.93 -0.67
C VAL A 305 20.99 -4.81 -0.11
N ALA A 306 21.13 -4.28 1.10
CA ALA A 306 22.42 -4.07 1.78
C ALA A 306 23.04 -5.36 2.35
N GLY A 307 22.39 -6.53 2.22
CA GLY A 307 22.86 -7.79 2.78
C GLY A 307 22.85 -7.86 4.30
N LYS A 308 22.10 -6.98 4.96
CA LYS A 308 21.95 -6.95 6.42
C LYS A 308 21.03 -8.05 6.93
N VAL A 309 20.13 -8.54 6.12
CA VAL A 309 19.26 -9.69 6.40
C VAL A 309 19.40 -10.72 5.29
N ALA A 310 19.49 -11.99 5.64
CA ALA A 310 19.58 -13.07 4.65
C ALA A 310 18.22 -13.55 4.20
N MET A 311 17.21 -13.47 5.05
CA MET A 311 15.81 -13.77 4.74
C MET A 311 14.94 -12.59 5.11
N TRP A 312 14.01 -12.22 4.22
CA TRP A 312 13.22 -11.01 4.32
C TRP A 312 11.80 -11.27 3.83
N VAL A 313 10.81 -11.05 4.68
CA VAL A 313 9.41 -11.15 4.25
C VAL A 313 8.92 -9.77 3.85
N ASN A 314 8.42 -9.66 2.62
CA ASN A 314 7.91 -8.39 2.11
C ASN A 314 6.91 -8.64 0.95
N THR A 315 6.39 -7.56 0.37
CA THR A 315 5.55 -7.60 -0.83
C THR A 315 6.37 -7.94 -2.08
N PRO A 316 5.74 -8.39 -3.17
CA PRO A 316 6.41 -8.59 -4.46
C PRO A 316 7.13 -7.33 -4.98
N THR A 317 6.64 -6.14 -4.63
CA THR A 317 7.23 -4.86 -5.03
C THR A 317 8.66 -4.63 -4.54
N GLU A 318 9.12 -5.40 -3.55
CA GLU A 318 10.52 -5.41 -3.10
C GLU A 318 11.50 -5.75 -4.23
N PHE A 319 11.03 -6.52 -5.22
CA PHE A 319 11.78 -6.81 -6.44
C PHE A 319 12.37 -5.55 -7.10
N THR A 320 11.60 -4.46 -7.12
CA THR A 320 12.05 -3.18 -7.72
C THR A 320 13.30 -2.66 -7.04
N LYS A 321 13.39 -2.78 -5.74
CA LYS A 321 14.55 -2.30 -4.97
C LYS A 321 15.78 -3.15 -5.21
N VAL A 322 15.61 -4.48 -5.27
CA VAL A 322 16.71 -5.38 -5.63
C VAL A 322 17.19 -5.10 -7.04
N ARG A 323 16.27 -5.01 -8.02
CA ARG A 323 16.60 -4.67 -9.41
C ARG A 323 17.36 -3.35 -9.54
N ASP A 324 16.93 -2.31 -8.85
CA ASP A 324 17.45 -0.96 -9.03
C ASP A 324 18.73 -0.70 -8.23
N PHE A 325 18.91 -1.33 -7.08
CA PHE A 325 20.02 -1.05 -6.15
C PHE A 325 20.98 -2.21 -5.93
N ALA A 326 20.60 -3.43 -6.29
CA ALA A 326 21.44 -4.63 -6.18
C ALA A 326 21.18 -5.62 -7.33
N PRO A 327 21.30 -5.19 -8.60
CA PRO A 327 20.94 -6.02 -9.78
C PRO A 327 21.72 -7.33 -9.89
N GLU A 328 22.90 -7.41 -9.28
CA GLU A 328 23.75 -8.62 -9.27
C GLU A 328 23.43 -9.57 -8.09
N LYS A 329 22.46 -9.18 -7.21
CA LYS A 329 22.14 -10.01 -6.03
C LYS A 329 21.50 -11.31 -6.48
N ASN A 330 22.11 -12.42 -6.06
CA ASN A 330 21.61 -13.77 -6.28
C ASN A 330 20.62 -14.13 -5.17
N TYR A 331 19.32 -14.09 -5.47
CA TYR A 331 18.27 -14.34 -4.48
C TYR A 331 17.18 -15.25 -5.04
N GLY A 332 16.39 -15.80 -4.15
CA GLY A 332 15.18 -16.52 -4.47
C GLY A 332 13.98 -15.92 -3.75
N VAL A 333 12.81 -16.33 -4.18
CA VAL A 333 11.53 -16.03 -3.55
C VAL A 333 10.80 -17.34 -3.24
N ALA A 334 9.99 -17.33 -2.19
CA ALA A 334 9.22 -18.50 -1.77
C ALA A 334 7.93 -18.05 -1.08
N LEU A 335 7.00 -18.99 -0.91
CA LEU A 335 5.83 -18.80 -0.07
C LEU A 335 6.24 -18.46 1.37
N MET A 336 5.34 -17.82 2.12
CA MET A 336 5.48 -17.71 3.57
C MET A 336 5.57 -19.11 4.18
N PRO A 337 6.53 -19.37 5.09
CA PRO A 337 6.63 -20.67 5.74
C PRO A 337 5.34 -21.02 6.50
N ALA A 338 4.88 -22.26 6.38
CA ALA A 338 3.78 -22.74 7.18
C ALA A 338 4.13 -22.74 8.68
N LEU A 339 3.16 -22.54 9.56
CA LEU A 339 3.41 -22.54 11.01
C LEU A 339 3.96 -23.90 11.50
N LYS A 340 3.57 -24.98 10.83
CA LYS A 340 3.95 -26.35 11.19
C LYS A 340 4.14 -27.21 9.94
N GLU A 341 4.91 -28.29 10.11
CA GLU A 341 5.05 -29.32 9.06
C GLU A 341 3.68 -29.87 8.62
N GLY A 342 3.47 -29.88 7.30
CA GLY A 342 2.21 -30.31 6.67
C GLY A 342 1.06 -29.31 6.83
N GLY A 343 1.32 -28.13 7.36
CA GLY A 343 0.37 -27.01 7.40
C GLY A 343 0.26 -26.29 6.06
N GLU A 344 -0.77 -25.45 5.94
CA GLU A 344 -0.95 -24.60 4.77
C GLU A 344 -0.06 -23.35 4.84
N HIS A 345 0.35 -22.86 3.68
CA HIS A 345 1.09 -21.61 3.54
C HIS A 345 0.11 -20.46 3.41
N TYR A 346 -0.12 -19.75 4.50
CA TYR A 346 -0.98 -18.57 4.48
C TYR A 346 -0.16 -17.31 4.32
N SER A 347 -0.61 -16.44 3.44
CA SER A 347 -0.08 -15.10 3.29
C SER A 347 -1.19 -14.08 3.43
N TRP A 348 -0.95 -13.03 4.21
CA TRP A 348 -1.90 -11.95 4.30
C TRP A 348 -1.97 -11.22 2.96
N GLY A 349 -3.17 -11.20 2.38
CA GLY A 349 -3.50 -10.43 1.19
C GLY A 349 -4.26 -9.18 1.62
N GLY A 350 -3.61 -8.04 1.51
CA GLY A 350 -4.27 -6.74 1.59
C GLY A 350 -4.61 -6.26 0.20
N GLY A 351 -4.46 -4.96 0.00
CA GLY A 351 -4.60 -4.34 -1.30
C GLY A 351 -5.53 -3.15 -1.28
N PHE A 352 -5.88 -2.73 -2.46
CA PHE A 352 -6.63 -1.49 -2.66
C PHE A 352 -7.78 -1.69 -3.63
N SER A 353 -8.84 -0.94 -3.37
CA SER A 353 -10.04 -0.86 -4.21
C SER A 353 -10.10 0.48 -4.92
N VAL A 354 -10.75 0.49 -6.07
CA VAL A 354 -11.22 1.71 -6.73
C VAL A 354 -12.63 1.98 -6.24
N GLU A 355 -12.85 3.13 -5.65
CA GLU A 355 -14.16 3.53 -5.12
C GLU A 355 -14.60 4.86 -5.68
N ILE A 356 -15.92 5.03 -5.75
CA ILE A 356 -16.58 6.28 -6.05
C ILE A 356 -17.15 6.82 -4.75
N PRO A 357 -16.60 7.90 -4.17
CA PRO A 357 -17.11 8.47 -2.95
C PRO A 357 -18.58 8.88 -3.07
N TYR A 358 -19.31 8.79 -1.95
CA TYR A 358 -20.69 9.26 -1.94
C TYR A 358 -20.76 10.76 -2.22
N GLY A 359 -21.60 11.13 -3.17
CA GLY A 359 -21.75 12.52 -3.60
C GLY A 359 -20.76 12.98 -4.69
N ALA A 360 -20.01 12.06 -5.29
CA ALA A 360 -19.23 12.33 -6.50
C ALA A 360 -20.11 12.96 -7.60
N LYS A 361 -19.56 13.94 -8.32
CA LYS A 361 -20.36 14.76 -9.25
C LYS A 361 -20.76 14.04 -10.51
N ASP A 362 -19.89 13.20 -11.04
CA ASP A 362 -20.11 12.41 -12.25
C ASP A 362 -19.80 10.93 -11.97
N VAL A 363 -20.82 10.24 -11.42
CA VAL A 363 -20.72 8.81 -11.10
C VAL A 363 -20.54 7.95 -12.35
N GLU A 364 -21.13 8.37 -13.50
CA GLU A 364 -21.00 7.62 -14.75
C GLU A 364 -19.56 7.67 -15.29
N GLY A 365 -18.96 8.87 -15.32
CA GLY A 365 -17.56 9.02 -15.74
C GLY A 365 -16.59 8.34 -14.79
N SER A 366 -16.83 8.44 -13.49
CA SER A 366 -16.05 7.74 -12.47
C SER A 366 -16.12 6.22 -12.66
N TRP A 367 -17.29 5.69 -13.00
CA TRP A 367 -17.49 4.27 -13.29
C TRP A 367 -16.73 3.81 -14.55
N GLU A 368 -16.76 4.61 -15.63
CA GLU A 368 -16.00 4.30 -16.84
C GLU A 368 -14.49 4.23 -16.55
N PHE A 369 -13.95 5.13 -15.74
CA PHE A 369 -12.55 5.06 -15.33
C PHE A 369 -12.28 3.87 -14.40
N ALA A 370 -13.18 3.57 -13.46
CA ALA A 370 -13.04 2.42 -12.58
C ALA A 370 -12.95 1.10 -13.36
N LYS A 371 -13.82 0.92 -14.38
CA LYS A 371 -13.75 -0.22 -15.30
C LYS A 371 -12.44 -0.27 -16.09
N PHE A 372 -12.01 0.88 -16.60
CA PHE A 372 -10.78 0.96 -17.38
C PHE A 372 -9.55 0.57 -16.57
N ILE A 373 -9.40 1.13 -15.37
CA ILE A 373 -8.20 0.88 -14.56
C ILE A 373 -8.16 -0.55 -13.98
N THR A 374 -9.33 -1.20 -13.84
CA THR A 374 -9.45 -2.60 -13.39
C THR A 374 -9.54 -3.61 -14.55
N SER A 375 -9.45 -3.16 -15.80
CA SER A 375 -9.40 -4.03 -16.96
C SER A 375 -8.13 -4.86 -17.02
N LYS A 376 -8.16 -5.97 -17.74
CA LYS A 376 -6.99 -6.84 -17.94
C LYS A 376 -5.77 -6.04 -18.43
N GLU A 377 -5.94 -5.25 -19.47
CA GLU A 377 -4.86 -4.50 -20.11
C GLU A 377 -4.22 -3.49 -19.14
N SER A 378 -5.03 -2.74 -18.42
CA SER A 378 -4.55 -1.77 -17.43
C SER A 378 -3.85 -2.45 -16.26
N GLN A 379 -4.35 -3.59 -15.83
CA GLN A 379 -3.78 -4.36 -14.72
C GLN A 379 -2.48 -5.08 -15.11
N VAL A 380 -2.37 -5.62 -16.33
CA VAL A 380 -1.10 -6.15 -16.85
C VAL A 380 -0.06 -5.04 -16.93
N TYR A 381 -0.45 -3.86 -17.44
CA TYR A 381 0.45 -2.72 -17.50
C TYR A 381 0.92 -2.32 -16.09
N TRP A 382 -0.01 -2.16 -15.13
CA TRP A 382 0.32 -1.87 -13.73
C TRP A 382 1.32 -2.88 -13.16
N ALA A 383 0.95 -4.16 -13.18
CA ALA A 383 1.78 -5.24 -12.62
C ALA A 383 3.18 -5.30 -13.25
N SER A 384 3.29 -5.14 -14.59
CA SER A 384 4.58 -5.18 -15.28
C SER A 384 5.52 -4.02 -14.93
N GLN A 385 4.99 -2.91 -14.44
CA GLN A 385 5.76 -1.71 -14.15
C GLN A 385 6.12 -1.57 -12.66
N VAL A 386 5.19 -1.88 -11.76
CA VAL A 386 5.37 -1.68 -10.30
C VAL A 386 5.50 -2.98 -9.52
N TYR A 387 5.25 -4.12 -10.16
CA TYR A 387 5.36 -5.46 -9.57
C TYR A 387 4.40 -5.71 -8.39
N ASP A 388 3.29 -4.95 -8.32
CA ASP A 388 2.16 -5.30 -7.47
C ASP A 388 1.39 -6.47 -8.07
N THR A 389 0.87 -7.34 -7.24
CA THR A 389 -0.15 -8.30 -7.65
C THR A 389 -1.47 -7.59 -7.90
N VAL A 390 -2.27 -8.11 -8.82
CA VAL A 390 -3.48 -7.42 -9.31
C VAL A 390 -4.73 -8.26 -9.11
N ALA A 391 -5.87 -7.58 -9.05
CA ALA A 391 -7.14 -8.21 -8.71
C ALA A 391 -7.83 -8.91 -9.88
N ASN A 392 -7.49 -8.55 -11.12
CA ASN A 392 -8.04 -9.16 -12.33
C ASN A 392 -7.36 -10.52 -12.57
N ILE A 393 -8.15 -11.60 -12.62
CA ILE A 393 -7.64 -12.98 -12.72
C ILE A 393 -6.86 -13.20 -14.03
N GLU A 394 -7.38 -12.73 -15.16
CA GLU A 394 -6.70 -12.90 -16.44
C GLU A 394 -5.41 -12.06 -16.52
N ALA A 395 -5.40 -10.90 -15.88
CA ALA A 395 -4.20 -10.07 -15.82
C ALA A 395 -3.13 -10.70 -14.93
N SER A 396 -3.50 -11.20 -13.75
CA SER A 396 -2.55 -11.82 -12.82
C SER A 396 -1.88 -13.06 -13.41
N GLN A 397 -2.58 -13.76 -14.32
CA GLN A 397 -2.09 -14.97 -14.99
C GLN A 397 -1.51 -14.69 -16.38
N ASP A 398 -1.27 -13.42 -16.72
CA ASP A 398 -0.72 -13.09 -18.04
C ASP A 398 0.70 -13.68 -18.19
N PRO A 399 0.98 -14.39 -19.31
CA PRO A 399 2.31 -15.02 -19.51
C PRO A 399 3.49 -14.06 -19.39
N SER A 400 3.32 -12.79 -19.72
CA SER A 400 4.39 -11.78 -19.61
C SER A 400 4.79 -11.48 -18.16
N LEU A 401 3.87 -11.68 -17.21
CA LEU A 401 4.14 -11.51 -15.79
C LEU A 401 4.79 -12.77 -15.19
N MET A 402 4.45 -13.96 -15.70
CA MET A 402 4.98 -15.23 -15.19
C MET A 402 6.47 -15.42 -15.45
N GLU A 403 7.09 -14.61 -16.31
CA GLU A 403 8.54 -14.59 -16.50
C GLU A 403 9.27 -13.87 -15.34
N ILE A 404 8.54 -13.20 -14.46
CA ILE A 404 9.09 -12.45 -13.33
C ILE A 404 8.95 -13.30 -12.06
N PRO A 405 10.06 -13.69 -11.39
CA PRO A 405 10.03 -14.70 -10.32
C PRO A 405 9.10 -14.36 -9.15
N VAL A 406 8.89 -13.08 -8.85
CA VAL A 406 8.06 -12.66 -7.73
C VAL A 406 6.57 -12.96 -7.94
N PHE A 407 6.09 -13.04 -9.19
CA PHE A 407 4.69 -13.37 -9.46
C PHE A 407 4.41 -14.87 -9.31
N GLU A 408 5.37 -15.74 -9.63
CA GLU A 408 5.24 -17.18 -9.42
C GLU A 408 5.02 -17.52 -7.94
N ALA A 409 5.71 -16.81 -7.04
CA ALA A 409 5.59 -17.02 -5.59
C ALA A 409 4.42 -16.24 -4.95
N ALA A 410 3.82 -15.27 -5.66
CA ALA A 410 2.77 -14.41 -5.12
C ALA A 410 1.34 -14.86 -5.51
N LEU A 411 1.21 -15.74 -6.50
CA LEU A 411 -0.04 -16.27 -7.03
C LEU A 411 -0.28 -17.70 -6.58
#